data_0e7e1fefcd5b4dcef7cc1cb1192d8f50
#
_entry.id   0e7e1fefcd5b4dcef7cc1cb1192d8f50
#
_cell.length_a   1.000
_cell.length_b   1.000
_cell.length_c   1.000
_cell.angle_alpha   90.00
_cell.angle_beta   90.00
_cell.angle_gamma   90.00
#
_symmetry.space_group_name_H-M   'P 1'
#
loop_
_entity.id
_entity.type
_entity.pdbx_description
1 polymer ?
#
loop_
_entity_poly.entity_id
_entity_poly.type
_entity_poly.pdbx_seq_one_letter_code
_entity_poly.pdbx_strand_id
1 'polypeptide(L)'
;SYDFAHVWLKESWATYIESVWLEDSEGLDAMHWQLAEESKSYMGEAKNNYVRPIITREYDHSWNMFDMHLYPGGAWRLHMLRQLVGDDNFWAGVQEYVNTYAARTVKSLDFQRCIENHSGLNLDSFFDMWFRSKGYPILKVSFEYDKKKGVGKFTFEQTQVDDKKGIELFEMDVEVGWQDGKGADYVDVVKLSKGTQIVNIKMDEPAHVMLDPGMKALFEADFNPGDDKLRHLLENGKTVRGLMQAMSELAKTGKRKNLQAIRDYLSQEKRWGLRIHAYRSLGSVGNAYAYGHLADLLPLETDPMVIEEAARACGVHRNETLRKSILSKLKASDLPYRGEMALLESLGKQRNEEDIPLLTAYAKKDGWRNLVRAGAFLGLAASRNEGALEALLDGIDAPVHFYDEKVARLAALTSMKDWMAPHLQKRMTQAICAATEDPSYPVQINAARGLGAIKDAAGIPSLQSLQSRLAVQDHPLIKRQVQAIQASGDGTETKKLQKQLEELTEKIDGLEKRVQEVESEK
;
A
#
# COMPACT_ATOMS: atom_id res chain seq x y z
N SER A 1 -17.16 -15.88 -15.02
CA SER A 1 -17.09 -15.22 -16.35
C SER A 1 -16.05 -15.92 -17.21
N TYR A 2 -16.31 -16.11 -18.49
CA TYR A 2 -15.30 -16.57 -19.47
C TYR A 2 -14.35 -15.44 -19.87
N ASP A 3 -14.67 -14.19 -19.50
CA ASP A 3 -13.91 -12.98 -19.80
C ASP A 3 -13.54 -12.30 -18.48
N PHE A 4 -12.26 -12.32 -18.14
CA PHE A 4 -11.75 -11.72 -16.91
C PHE A 4 -11.83 -10.18 -16.89
N ALA A 5 -12.14 -9.54 -18.02
CA ALA A 5 -12.47 -8.12 -18.06
C ALA A 5 -13.62 -7.73 -17.11
N HIS A 6 -14.48 -8.69 -16.78
CA HIS A 6 -15.65 -8.47 -15.91
C HIS A 6 -15.46 -9.02 -14.48
N VAL A 7 -14.26 -9.45 -14.10
CA VAL A 7 -14.00 -10.04 -12.77
C VAL A 7 -14.21 -9.03 -11.62
N TRP A 8 -14.18 -7.74 -11.91
CA TRP A 8 -14.49 -6.67 -10.96
C TRP A 8 -15.89 -6.81 -10.35
N LEU A 9 -16.86 -7.36 -11.10
CA LEU A 9 -18.21 -7.66 -10.61
C LEU A 9 -18.23 -8.66 -9.44
N LYS A 10 -17.12 -9.32 -9.15
CA LYS A 10 -16.93 -10.20 -8.00
C LYS A 10 -16.03 -9.55 -6.97
N GLU A 11 -14.79 -9.21 -7.36
CA GLU A 11 -13.75 -8.83 -6.42
C GLU A 11 -13.92 -7.39 -5.89
N SER A 12 -14.33 -6.45 -6.76
CA SER A 12 -14.62 -5.08 -6.31
C SER A 12 -15.83 -5.04 -5.37
N TRP A 13 -16.83 -5.88 -5.63
CA TRP A 13 -17.97 -6.05 -4.73
C TRP A 13 -17.57 -6.67 -3.40
N ALA A 14 -16.70 -7.70 -3.40
CA ALA A 14 -16.20 -8.29 -2.16
C ALA A 14 -15.52 -7.24 -1.29
N THR A 15 -14.71 -6.36 -1.88
CA THR A 15 -14.07 -5.26 -1.15
C THR A 15 -15.08 -4.20 -0.70
N TYR A 16 -15.98 -3.76 -1.58
CA TYR A 16 -16.92 -2.70 -1.24
C TYR A 16 -17.90 -3.12 -0.13
N ILE A 17 -18.32 -4.38 -0.09
CA ILE A 17 -19.22 -4.86 0.97
C ILE A 17 -18.57 -4.85 2.35
N GLU A 18 -17.23 -4.94 2.44
CA GLU A 18 -16.50 -4.75 3.69
C GLU A 18 -16.70 -3.32 4.22
N SER A 19 -16.60 -2.33 3.33
CA SER A 19 -16.85 -0.91 3.67
C SER A 19 -18.31 -0.65 4.04
N VAL A 20 -19.27 -1.28 3.33
CA VAL A 20 -20.71 -1.21 3.66
C VAL A 20 -21.01 -1.87 5.00
N TRP A 21 -20.36 -2.99 5.30
CA TRP A 21 -20.50 -3.65 6.60
C TRP A 21 -19.98 -2.78 7.75
N LEU A 22 -18.88 -2.06 7.55
CA LEU A 22 -18.37 -1.09 8.54
C LEU A 22 -19.33 0.08 8.72
N GLU A 23 -19.98 0.55 7.65
CA GLU A 23 -21.03 1.58 7.73
C GLU A 23 -22.19 1.14 8.65
N ASP A 24 -22.64 -0.10 8.50
CA ASP A 24 -23.74 -0.67 9.28
C ASP A 24 -23.34 -0.98 10.73
N SER A 25 -22.15 -1.55 10.95
CA SER A 25 -21.73 -2.06 12.26
C SER A 25 -21.05 -1.00 13.15
N GLU A 26 -20.29 -0.06 12.57
CA GLU A 26 -19.48 0.93 13.30
C GLU A 26 -19.81 2.38 12.90
N GLY A 27 -20.59 2.58 11.84
CA GLY A 27 -21.03 3.88 11.37
C GLY A 27 -20.21 4.45 10.23
N LEU A 28 -20.70 5.56 9.70
CA LEU A 28 -20.18 6.21 8.49
C LEU A 28 -18.68 6.60 8.59
N ASP A 29 -18.22 7.00 9.75
CA ASP A 29 -16.81 7.38 9.96
C ASP A 29 -15.87 6.18 9.78
N ALA A 30 -16.27 4.97 10.16
CA ALA A 30 -15.50 3.75 9.95
C ALA A 30 -15.45 3.39 8.45
N MET A 31 -16.57 3.49 7.74
CA MET A 31 -16.60 3.35 6.28
C MET A 31 -15.67 4.38 5.60
N HIS A 32 -15.76 5.65 5.98
CA HIS A 32 -14.92 6.70 5.39
C HIS A 32 -13.42 6.44 5.64
N TRP A 33 -13.07 5.94 6.82
CA TRP A 33 -11.70 5.53 7.08
C TRP A 33 -11.26 4.38 6.17
N GLN A 34 -12.07 3.34 6.02
CA GLN A 34 -11.79 2.21 5.14
C GLN A 34 -11.60 2.67 3.69
N LEU A 35 -12.51 3.49 3.18
CA LEU A 35 -12.40 4.09 1.84
C LEU A 35 -11.11 4.91 1.67
N ALA A 36 -10.68 5.64 2.70
CA ALA A 36 -9.41 6.38 2.64
C ALA A 36 -8.20 5.43 2.52
N GLU A 37 -8.16 4.31 3.25
CA GLU A 37 -7.09 3.31 3.14
C GLU A 37 -7.13 2.58 1.78
N GLU A 38 -8.31 2.28 1.28
CA GLU A 38 -8.51 1.70 -0.06
C GLU A 38 -8.02 2.63 -1.17
N SER A 39 -8.36 3.93 -1.10
CA SER A 39 -7.89 4.91 -2.06
C SER A 39 -6.36 5.00 -2.09
N LYS A 40 -5.75 5.01 -0.90
CA LYS A 40 -4.29 5.02 -0.75
C LYS A 40 -3.63 3.78 -1.35
N SER A 41 -4.23 2.61 -1.18
CA SER A 41 -3.73 1.35 -1.73
C SER A 41 -3.79 1.34 -3.26
N TYR A 42 -4.93 1.74 -3.84
CA TYR A 42 -5.11 1.86 -5.29
C TYR A 42 -4.17 2.90 -5.90
N MET A 43 -4.13 4.11 -5.34
CA MET A 43 -3.28 5.20 -5.83
C MET A 43 -1.79 4.86 -5.70
N GLY A 44 -1.42 4.15 -4.63
CA GLY A 44 -0.06 3.68 -4.41
C GLY A 44 0.41 2.72 -5.50
N GLU A 45 -0.41 1.76 -5.92
CA GLU A 45 -0.09 0.87 -7.04
C GLU A 45 -0.05 1.62 -8.36
N ALA A 46 -1.06 2.45 -8.66
CA ALA A 46 -1.13 3.21 -9.90
C ALA A 46 0.05 4.16 -10.09
N LYS A 47 0.58 4.72 -8.99
CA LYS A 47 1.72 5.65 -9.01
C LYS A 47 3.07 4.94 -9.12
N ASN A 48 3.25 3.81 -8.44
CA ASN A 48 4.56 3.19 -8.27
C ASN A 48 4.80 1.99 -9.20
N ASN A 49 3.74 1.35 -9.72
CA ASN A 49 3.86 0.15 -10.52
C ASN A 49 3.36 0.38 -11.95
N TYR A 50 2.04 0.40 -12.12
CA TYR A 50 1.40 0.58 -13.42
C TYR A 50 -0.03 1.09 -13.23
N VAL A 51 -0.60 1.62 -14.31
CA VAL A 51 -1.99 2.07 -14.35
C VAL A 51 -2.73 1.35 -15.48
N ARG A 52 -3.93 0.85 -15.20
CA ARG A 52 -4.83 0.22 -16.15
C ARG A 52 -6.30 0.58 -15.88
N PRO A 53 -7.21 0.41 -16.85
CA PRO A 53 -8.64 0.47 -16.59
C PRO A 53 -9.09 -0.65 -15.64
N ILE A 54 -10.21 -0.45 -14.95
CA ILE A 54 -10.85 -1.51 -14.16
C ILE A 54 -11.33 -2.63 -15.11
N ILE A 55 -11.97 -2.25 -16.21
CA ILE A 55 -12.41 -3.15 -17.26
C ILE A 55 -11.38 -3.10 -18.40
N THR A 56 -10.61 -4.18 -18.56
CA THR A 56 -9.64 -4.30 -19.66
C THR A 56 -9.57 -5.75 -20.13
N ARG A 57 -9.24 -5.95 -21.40
CA ARG A 57 -8.86 -7.24 -22.01
C ARG A 57 -7.37 -7.33 -22.30
N GLU A 58 -6.62 -6.30 -21.96
CA GLU A 58 -5.18 -6.25 -22.12
C GLU A 58 -4.51 -6.86 -20.89
N TYR A 59 -4.36 -8.18 -20.85
CA TYR A 59 -3.63 -8.92 -19.83
C TYR A 59 -3.01 -10.19 -20.42
N ASP A 60 -1.79 -10.50 -20.02
CA ASP A 60 -1.08 -11.71 -20.50
C ASP A 60 -1.66 -12.98 -19.85
N HIS A 61 -2.09 -12.88 -18.59
CA HIS A 61 -2.66 -13.97 -17.84
C HIS A 61 -3.75 -13.46 -16.88
N SER A 62 -4.79 -14.26 -16.64
CA SER A 62 -5.93 -13.88 -15.79
C SER A 62 -5.52 -13.42 -14.37
N TRP A 63 -4.48 -14.02 -13.79
CA TRP A 63 -3.95 -13.62 -12.49
C TRP A 63 -3.37 -12.19 -12.47
N ASN A 64 -3.02 -11.61 -13.62
CA ASN A 64 -2.55 -10.24 -13.71
C ASN A 64 -3.68 -9.22 -13.39
N MET A 65 -4.92 -9.69 -13.39
CA MET A 65 -6.07 -8.85 -13.04
C MET A 65 -6.29 -8.71 -11.52
N PHE A 66 -5.65 -9.54 -10.68
CA PHE A 66 -5.83 -9.54 -9.23
C PHE A 66 -4.85 -8.56 -8.55
N ASP A 67 -5.20 -7.30 -8.58
CA ASP A 67 -4.37 -6.16 -8.16
C ASP A 67 -5.19 -5.08 -7.43
N MET A 68 -4.56 -3.97 -7.04
CA MET A 68 -5.25 -2.88 -6.35
C MET A 68 -6.22 -2.10 -7.27
N HIS A 69 -6.13 -2.24 -8.59
CA HIS A 69 -7.14 -1.70 -9.50
C HIS A 69 -8.45 -2.49 -9.39
N LEU A 70 -8.33 -3.82 -9.30
CA LEU A 70 -9.49 -4.70 -9.22
C LEU A 70 -10.22 -4.58 -7.88
N TYR A 71 -9.49 -4.65 -6.76
CA TYR A 71 -10.07 -4.68 -5.42
C TYR A 71 -10.47 -3.27 -4.94
N PRO A 72 -9.61 -2.45 -4.36
CA PRO A 72 -9.99 -1.13 -3.85
C PRO A 72 -10.33 -0.14 -4.97
N GLY A 73 -9.66 -0.23 -6.12
CA GLY A 73 -9.96 0.63 -7.25
C GLY A 73 -11.39 0.47 -7.76
N GLY A 74 -11.85 -0.77 -7.91
CA GLY A 74 -13.23 -1.06 -8.31
C GLY A 74 -14.24 -0.78 -7.21
N ALA A 75 -13.91 -1.05 -5.93
CA ALA A 75 -14.75 -0.74 -4.78
C ALA A 75 -15.07 0.76 -4.71
N TRP A 76 -14.08 1.63 -4.91
CA TRP A 76 -14.30 3.07 -4.98
C TRP A 76 -15.26 3.48 -6.10
N ARG A 77 -15.19 2.83 -7.28
CA ARG A 77 -16.13 3.13 -8.38
C ARG A 77 -17.55 2.71 -8.04
N LEU A 78 -17.73 1.63 -7.30
CA LEU A 78 -19.04 1.23 -6.77
C LEU A 78 -19.56 2.26 -5.76
N HIS A 79 -18.69 2.74 -4.86
CA HIS A 79 -19.06 3.79 -3.93
C HIS A 79 -19.48 5.08 -4.65
N MET A 80 -18.69 5.54 -5.63
CA MET A 80 -19.03 6.71 -6.45
C MET A 80 -20.35 6.54 -7.21
N LEU A 81 -20.61 5.34 -7.75
CA LEU A 81 -21.87 5.04 -8.41
C LEU A 81 -23.04 5.13 -7.43
N ARG A 82 -22.90 4.57 -6.20
CA ARG A 82 -23.90 4.70 -5.13
C ARG A 82 -24.17 6.17 -4.80
N GLN A 83 -23.13 7.01 -4.69
CA GLN A 83 -23.29 8.45 -4.43
C GLN A 83 -23.96 9.18 -5.60
N LEU A 84 -23.73 8.77 -6.84
CA LEU A 84 -24.31 9.37 -8.03
C LEU A 84 -25.80 9.08 -8.16
N VAL A 85 -26.22 7.84 -7.95
CA VAL A 85 -27.61 7.41 -8.20
C VAL A 85 -28.48 7.46 -6.93
N GLY A 86 -27.87 7.63 -5.75
CA GLY A 86 -28.51 7.59 -4.44
C GLY A 86 -28.77 6.16 -3.94
N ASP A 87 -28.86 6.01 -2.62
CA ASP A 87 -28.93 4.72 -1.92
C ASP A 87 -30.09 3.86 -2.39
N ASP A 88 -31.31 4.39 -2.43
CA ASP A 88 -32.50 3.64 -2.79
C ASP A 88 -32.40 3.03 -4.19
N ASN A 89 -32.00 3.82 -5.17
CA ASN A 89 -31.82 3.38 -6.55
C ASN A 89 -30.67 2.36 -6.68
N PHE A 90 -29.56 2.62 -5.98
CA PHE A 90 -28.41 1.73 -5.99
C PHE A 90 -28.76 0.34 -5.47
N TRP A 91 -29.36 0.26 -4.30
CA TRP A 91 -29.69 -1.03 -3.67
C TRP A 91 -30.82 -1.75 -4.38
N ALA A 92 -31.80 -1.03 -4.93
CA ALA A 92 -32.83 -1.63 -5.77
C ALA A 92 -32.24 -2.23 -7.05
N GLY A 93 -31.33 -1.54 -7.73
CA GLY A 93 -30.62 -2.03 -8.89
C GLY A 93 -29.72 -3.24 -8.58
N VAL A 94 -29.05 -3.23 -7.44
CA VAL A 94 -28.25 -4.38 -6.95
C VAL A 94 -29.16 -5.59 -6.69
N GLN A 95 -30.32 -5.39 -6.07
CA GLN A 95 -31.27 -6.46 -5.81
C GLN A 95 -31.81 -7.06 -7.13
N GLU A 96 -32.16 -6.22 -8.12
CA GLU A 96 -32.56 -6.68 -9.45
C GLU A 96 -31.45 -7.50 -10.10
N TYR A 97 -30.21 -6.99 -10.06
CA TYR A 97 -29.04 -7.68 -10.62
C TYR A 97 -28.84 -9.07 -10.01
N VAL A 98 -28.85 -9.18 -8.68
CA VAL A 98 -28.66 -10.45 -7.97
C VAL A 98 -29.80 -11.43 -8.31
N ASN A 99 -31.06 -10.97 -8.28
CA ASN A 99 -32.21 -11.82 -8.54
C ASN A 99 -32.28 -12.30 -10.01
N THR A 100 -31.95 -11.41 -10.96
CA THR A 100 -32.03 -11.72 -12.40
C THR A 100 -30.89 -12.63 -12.85
N TYR A 101 -29.70 -12.45 -12.31
CA TYR A 101 -28.49 -13.10 -12.78
C TYR A 101 -27.91 -14.15 -11.82
N ALA A 102 -28.64 -14.53 -10.76
CA ALA A 102 -28.22 -15.59 -9.85
C ALA A 102 -27.81 -16.86 -10.62
N ALA A 103 -26.62 -17.39 -10.29
CA ALA A 103 -26.04 -18.58 -10.92
C ALA A 103 -25.84 -18.49 -12.46
N ARG A 104 -25.77 -17.28 -13.02
CA ARG A 104 -25.51 -17.02 -14.44
C ARG A 104 -24.16 -16.36 -14.67
N THR A 105 -23.66 -16.45 -15.90
CA THR A 105 -22.53 -15.66 -16.38
C THR A 105 -22.99 -14.25 -16.71
N VAL A 106 -22.27 -13.25 -16.23
CA VAL A 106 -22.62 -11.83 -16.35
C VAL A 106 -21.49 -11.01 -16.96
N LYS A 107 -21.84 -9.86 -17.52
CA LYS A 107 -20.97 -8.81 -18.03
C LYS A 107 -21.24 -7.49 -17.30
N SER A 108 -20.33 -6.56 -17.39
CA SER A 108 -20.47 -5.21 -16.79
C SER A 108 -21.76 -4.50 -17.22
N LEU A 109 -22.18 -4.68 -18.47
CA LEU A 109 -23.41 -4.08 -19.00
C LEU A 109 -24.68 -4.63 -18.32
N ASP A 110 -24.67 -5.88 -17.88
CA ASP A 110 -25.82 -6.46 -17.18
C ASP A 110 -26.06 -5.77 -15.84
N PHE A 111 -24.98 -5.48 -15.11
CA PHE A 111 -25.03 -4.70 -13.87
C PHE A 111 -25.41 -3.25 -14.13
N GLN A 112 -24.76 -2.58 -15.11
CA GLN A 112 -25.06 -1.20 -15.50
C GLN A 112 -26.56 -1.01 -15.78
N ARG A 113 -27.17 -1.89 -16.59
CA ARG A 113 -28.61 -1.81 -16.93
C ARG A 113 -29.52 -1.93 -15.72
N CYS A 114 -29.20 -2.79 -14.76
CA CYS A 114 -30.02 -2.89 -13.54
C CYS A 114 -29.98 -1.59 -12.74
N ILE A 115 -28.83 -0.92 -12.65
CA ILE A 115 -28.74 0.39 -11.99
C ILE A 115 -29.49 1.47 -12.80
N GLU A 116 -29.35 1.48 -14.12
CA GLU A 116 -30.08 2.41 -15.03
C GLU A 116 -31.60 2.27 -14.92
N ASN A 117 -32.10 1.02 -14.81
CA ASN A 117 -33.54 0.76 -14.67
C ASN A 117 -34.16 1.43 -13.44
N HIS A 118 -33.43 1.50 -12.33
CA HIS A 118 -33.92 2.09 -11.07
C HIS A 118 -33.60 3.58 -10.93
N SER A 119 -32.45 4.02 -11.45
CA SER A 119 -32.06 5.43 -11.35
C SER A 119 -32.64 6.31 -12.44
N GLY A 120 -33.03 5.73 -13.59
CA GLY A 120 -33.45 6.48 -14.76
C GLY A 120 -32.32 7.26 -15.47
N LEU A 121 -31.08 7.10 -15.04
CA LEU A 121 -29.91 7.77 -15.61
C LEU A 121 -29.29 6.91 -16.71
N ASN A 122 -28.75 7.54 -17.76
CA ASN A 122 -27.81 6.89 -18.66
C ASN A 122 -26.42 6.93 -18.02
N LEU A 123 -25.83 5.77 -17.75
CA LEU A 123 -24.55 5.61 -17.04
C LEU A 123 -23.37 5.35 -17.99
N ASP A 124 -23.55 5.41 -19.31
CA ASP A 124 -22.48 5.11 -20.28
C ASP A 124 -21.24 5.98 -20.02
N SER A 125 -21.42 7.30 -19.89
CA SER A 125 -20.32 8.23 -19.65
C SER A 125 -19.61 7.95 -18.31
N PHE A 126 -20.34 7.56 -17.27
CA PHE A 126 -19.75 7.17 -16.00
C PHE A 126 -18.90 5.92 -16.12
N PHE A 127 -19.43 4.86 -16.77
CA PHE A 127 -18.67 3.63 -16.97
C PHE A 127 -17.48 3.80 -17.91
N ASP A 128 -17.60 4.64 -18.95
CA ASP A 128 -16.49 4.91 -19.86
C ASP A 128 -15.35 5.62 -19.11
N MET A 129 -15.67 6.64 -18.34
CA MET A 129 -14.68 7.43 -17.60
C MET A 129 -14.07 6.66 -16.43
N TRP A 130 -14.87 5.99 -15.60
CA TRP A 130 -14.40 5.45 -14.33
C TRP A 130 -14.01 3.97 -14.39
N PHE A 131 -14.54 3.21 -15.33
CA PHE A 131 -14.23 1.78 -15.45
C PHE A 131 -13.39 1.44 -16.68
N ARG A 132 -13.53 2.16 -17.80
CA ARG A 132 -12.83 1.87 -19.06
C ARG A 132 -11.64 2.78 -19.32
N SER A 133 -11.55 3.96 -18.67
CA SER A 133 -10.40 4.83 -18.74
C SER A 133 -9.36 4.53 -17.66
N LYS A 134 -8.11 4.97 -17.88
CA LYS A 134 -6.97 4.76 -16.99
C LYS A 134 -6.84 5.88 -15.97
N GLY A 135 -6.39 5.55 -14.77
CA GLY A 135 -5.98 6.53 -13.77
C GLY A 135 -7.09 7.03 -12.86
N TYR A 136 -6.83 8.17 -12.28
CA TYR A 136 -7.69 8.90 -11.34
C TYR A 136 -7.30 10.38 -11.33
N PRO A 137 -8.20 11.30 -10.91
CA PRO A 137 -7.91 12.73 -10.82
C PRO A 137 -6.84 13.06 -9.78
N ILE A 138 -5.88 13.89 -10.16
CA ILE A 138 -4.90 14.50 -9.24
C ILE A 138 -5.10 15.99 -9.31
N LEU A 139 -5.61 16.57 -8.22
CA LEU A 139 -6.00 17.96 -8.14
C LEU A 139 -4.96 18.79 -7.40
N LYS A 140 -4.48 19.85 -8.01
CA LYS A 140 -3.84 20.95 -7.31
C LYS A 140 -4.88 22.04 -7.08
N VAL A 141 -5.12 22.38 -5.81
CA VAL A 141 -6.19 23.32 -5.46
C VAL A 141 -5.63 24.50 -4.66
N SER A 142 -6.02 25.71 -5.03
CA SER A 142 -5.75 26.91 -4.25
C SER A 142 -7.04 27.61 -3.84
N PHE A 143 -6.99 28.28 -2.70
CA PHE A 143 -8.11 29.03 -2.13
C PHE A 143 -7.69 30.45 -1.76
N GLU A 144 -8.50 31.43 -2.18
CA GLU A 144 -8.39 32.83 -1.81
C GLU A 144 -9.75 33.36 -1.39
N TYR A 145 -9.81 34.17 -0.32
CA TYR A 145 -11.04 34.81 0.10
C TYR A 145 -11.04 36.32 -0.20
N ASP A 146 -11.99 36.76 -1.00
CA ASP A 146 -12.21 38.20 -1.28
C ASP A 146 -13.25 38.78 -0.29
N LYS A 147 -12.74 39.40 0.78
CA LYS A 147 -13.57 39.97 1.84
C LYS A 147 -14.51 41.07 1.36
N LYS A 148 -14.11 41.81 0.31
CA LYS A 148 -14.94 42.93 -0.22
C LYS A 148 -16.16 42.41 -0.98
N LYS A 149 -16.00 41.26 -1.64
CA LYS A 149 -17.07 40.63 -2.43
C LYS A 149 -17.84 39.55 -1.66
N GLY A 150 -17.33 39.08 -0.51
CA GLY A 150 -17.90 37.95 0.19
C GLY A 150 -17.83 36.66 -0.65
N VAL A 151 -16.67 36.40 -1.27
CA VAL A 151 -16.49 35.29 -2.21
C VAL A 151 -15.22 34.52 -1.92
N GLY A 152 -15.34 33.21 -1.78
CA GLY A 152 -14.24 32.27 -1.84
C GLY A 152 -13.95 31.90 -3.29
N LYS A 153 -12.72 32.14 -3.74
CA LYS A 153 -12.23 31.77 -5.06
C LYS A 153 -11.39 30.50 -4.94
N PHE A 154 -11.83 29.42 -5.59
CA PHE A 154 -11.09 28.17 -5.70
C PHE A 154 -10.55 28.05 -7.13
N THR A 155 -9.27 27.67 -7.25
CA THR A 155 -8.68 27.29 -8.54
C THR A 155 -8.32 25.80 -8.47
N PHE A 156 -8.95 25.01 -9.32
CA PHE A 156 -8.69 23.58 -9.48
C PHE A 156 -7.85 23.35 -10.73
N GLU A 157 -6.80 22.58 -10.62
CA GLU A 157 -5.96 22.16 -11.74
C GLU A 157 -5.85 20.63 -11.69
N GLN A 158 -6.24 19.95 -12.79
CA GLN A 158 -6.05 18.52 -12.97
C GLN A 158 -4.65 18.26 -13.55
N THR A 159 -3.79 17.61 -12.78
CA THR A 159 -2.36 17.46 -13.10
C THR A 159 -1.96 16.04 -13.57
N GLN A 160 -2.90 15.09 -13.61
CA GLN A 160 -2.66 13.70 -13.96
C GLN A 160 -2.50 13.42 -15.46
N VAL A 161 -2.88 14.36 -16.33
CA VAL A 161 -2.92 14.13 -17.78
C VAL A 161 -1.56 13.68 -18.30
N ASP A 162 -1.54 12.54 -18.99
CA ASP A 162 -0.34 11.95 -19.56
C ASP A 162 -0.70 11.20 -20.86
N ASP A 163 -0.49 11.84 -22.00
CA ASP A 163 -0.82 11.29 -23.31
C ASP A 163 -0.06 9.97 -23.61
N LYS A 164 1.16 9.83 -23.07
CA LYS A 164 1.97 8.61 -23.28
C LYS A 164 1.39 7.41 -22.56
N LYS A 165 0.75 7.64 -21.43
CA LYS A 165 0.07 6.60 -20.63
C LYS A 165 -1.41 6.48 -20.99
N GLY A 166 -1.96 7.38 -21.78
CA GLY A 166 -3.39 7.45 -22.10
C GLY A 166 -4.23 7.82 -20.88
N ILE A 167 -3.75 8.76 -20.05
CA ILE A 167 -4.48 9.30 -18.90
C ILE A 167 -5.04 10.65 -19.29
N GLU A 168 -6.36 10.79 -19.22
CA GLU A 168 -7.10 11.95 -19.67
C GLU A 168 -7.62 12.80 -18.50
N LEU A 169 -8.36 13.88 -18.85
CA LEU A 169 -9.12 14.65 -17.88
C LEU A 169 -10.33 13.86 -17.38
N PHE A 170 -10.70 14.09 -16.14
CA PHE A 170 -11.91 13.54 -15.54
C PHE A 170 -12.99 14.61 -15.40
N GLU A 171 -14.23 14.24 -15.71
CA GLU A 171 -15.41 15.03 -15.32
C GLU A 171 -15.96 14.45 -14.02
N MET A 172 -16.12 15.31 -13.01
CA MET A 172 -16.63 14.87 -11.72
C MET A 172 -17.20 16.01 -10.90
N ASP A 173 -18.07 15.67 -9.98
CA ASP A 173 -18.53 16.56 -8.94
C ASP A 173 -17.64 16.44 -7.70
N VAL A 174 -17.24 17.59 -7.13
CA VAL A 174 -16.44 17.69 -5.91
C VAL A 174 -17.16 18.57 -4.91
N GLU A 175 -17.38 18.07 -3.72
CA GLU A 175 -17.90 18.89 -2.64
C GLU A 175 -16.81 19.86 -2.14
N VAL A 176 -17.20 21.10 -1.90
CA VAL A 176 -16.41 22.09 -1.17
C VAL A 176 -17.15 22.40 0.13
N GLY A 177 -16.56 22.00 1.25
CA GLY A 177 -17.10 22.28 2.58
C GLY A 177 -16.42 23.46 3.23
N TRP A 178 -17.15 24.24 4.01
CA TRP A 178 -16.57 25.29 4.86
C TRP A 178 -17.41 25.53 6.10
N GLN A 179 -16.78 26.10 7.11
CA GLN A 179 -17.47 26.61 8.29
C GLN A 179 -17.29 28.13 8.35
N ASP A 180 -18.35 28.86 8.63
CA ASP A 180 -18.29 30.31 8.83
C ASP A 180 -17.71 30.68 10.22
N GLY A 181 -17.48 31.96 10.47
CA GLY A 181 -16.99 32.48 11.74
C GLY A 181 -17.98 32.33 12.92
N LYS A 182 -19.20 31.85 12.68
CA LYS A 182 -20.24 31.59 13.69
C LYS A 182 -20.39 30.10 14.00
N GLY A 183 -19.63 29.25 13.31
CA GLY A 183 -19.64 27.80 13.50
C GLY A 183 -20.71 27.04 12.69
N ALA A 184 -21.34 27.68 11.70
CA ALA A 184 -22.27 27.00 10.80
C ALA A 184 -21.51 26.32 9.65
N ASP A 185 -21.84 25.05 9.40
CA ASP A 185 -21.23 24.23 8.34
C ASP A 185 -22.04 24.37 7.05
N TYR A 186 -21.35 24.49 5.93
CA TYR A 186 -21.91 24.58 4.57
C TYR A 186 -21.18 23.65 3.63
N VAL A 187 -21.87 23.20 2.59
CA VAL A 187 -21.32 22.39 1.49
C VAL A 187 -21.90 22.90 0.17
N ASP A 188 -21.06 23.09 -0.83
CA ASP A 188 -21.45 23.35 -2.20
C ASP A 188 -20.81 22.30 -3.13
N VAL A 189 -21.42 22.03 -4.28
CA VAL A 189 -20.94 21.04 -5.23
C VAL A 189 -20.39 21.74 -6.45
N VAL A 190 -19.15 21.43 -6.79
CA VAL A 190 -18.43 21.98 -7.93
C VAL A 190 -18.27 20.92 -9.00
N LYS A 191 -18.84 21.14 -10.18
CA LYS A 191 -18.59 20.29 -11.33
C LYS A 191 -17.26 20.66 -11.99
N LEU A 192 -16.31 19.72 -11.98
CA LEU A 192 -15.01 19.84 -12.66
C LEU A 192 -15.07 19.13 -14.01
N SER A 193 -14.65 19.82 -15.08
CA SER A 193 -14.61 19.25 -16.44
C SER A 193 -13.45 19.78 -17.29
N LYS A 194 -12.58 20.60 -16.70
CA LYS A 194 -11.46 21.27 -17.40
C LYS A 194 -10.14 20.98 -16.72
N GLY A 195 -9.04 21.09 -17.48
CA GLY A 195 -7.69 21.00 -16.93
C GLY A 195 -7.41 22.04 -15.85
N THR A 196 -7.86 23.28 -16.06
CA THR A 196 -7.86 24.35 -15.04
C THR A 196 -9.24 25.00 -14.98
N GLN A 197 -9.77 25.12 -13.78
CA GLN A 197 -11.10 25.71 -13.56
C GLN A 197 -11.10 26.62 -12.32
N ILE A 198 -11.62 27.83 -12.48
CA ILE A 198 -11.82 28.78 -11.39
C ILE A 198 -13.29 28.76 -11.01
N VAL A 199 -13.57 28.62 -9.72
CA VAL A 199 -14.89 28.57 -9.13
C VAL A 199 -14.99 29.63 -8.05
N ASN A 200 -16.04 30.45 -8.11
CA ASN A 200 -16.33 31.48 -7.11
C ASN A 200 -17.57 31.07 -6.32
N ILE A 201 -17.42 30.87 -5.02
CA ILE A 201 -18.50 30.48 -4.11
C ILE A 201 -18.81 31.69 -3.20
N LYS A 202 -20.06 32.09 -3.15
CA LYS A 202 -20.50 33.16 -2.23
C LYS A 202 -20.48 32.59 -0.80
N MET A 203 -19.71 33.22 0.08
CA MET A 203 -19.56 32.79 1.47
C MET A 203 -19.14 33.94 2.38
N ASP A 204 -19.47 33.86 3.65
CA ASP A 204 -18.82 34.66 4.69
C ASP A 204 -17.36 34.24 4.86
N GLU A 205 -16.56 35.07 5.55
CA GLU A 205 -15.14 34.69 5.80
C GLU A 205 -15.06 33.34 6.50
N PRO A 206 -14.50 32.28 5.86
CA PRO A 206 -14.55 30.96 6.41
C PRO A 206 -13.50 30.78 7.49
N ALA A 207 -13.91 30.18 8.61
CA ALA A 207 -13.02 29.74 9.67
C ALA A 207 -12.14 28.57 9.20
N HIS A 208 -12.73 27.65 8.40
CA HIS A 208 -12.00 26.64 7.65
C HIS A 208 -12.70 26.29 6.33
N VAL A 209 -11.95 25.67 5.43
CA VAL A 209 -12.44 25.09 4.17
C VAL A 209 -11.82 23.72 3.96
N MET A 210 -12.56 22.80 3.32
CA MET A 210 -12.12 21.43 3.04
C MET A 210 -12.71 20.94 1.70
N LEU A 211 -12.13 19.86 1.16
CA LEU A 211 -12.61 19.22 -0.07
C LEU A 211 -13.31 17.92 0.26
N ASP A 212 -14.45 17.69 -0.42
CA ASP A 212 -15.22 16.45 -0.39
C ASP A 212 -15.46 15.89 1.04
N PRO A 213 -16.12 16.69 1.91
CA PRO A 213 -16.39 16.28 3.27
C PRO A 213 -17.20 14.97 3.37
N GLY A 214 -18.04 14.70 2.39
CA GLY A 214 -18.86 13.49 2.28
C GLY A 214 -18.13 12.26 1.76
N MET A 215 -16.83 12.33 1.43
CA MET A 215 -16.05 11.22 0.87
C MET A 215 -16.71 10.60 -0.38
N LYS A 216 -17.27 11.43 -1.29
CA LYS A 216 -18.07 10.96 -2.43
C LYS A 216 -17.26 10.72 -3.71
N ALA A 217 -16.07 11.31 -3.82
CA ALA A 217 -15.26 11.26 -5.03
C ALA A 217 -13.86 10.73 -4.80
N LEU A 218 -13.37 9.92 -5.72
CA LEU A 218 -12.01 9.41 -5.72
C LEU A 218 -11.08 10.41 -6.41
N PHE A 219 -10.19 11.02 -5.66
CA PHE A 219 -9.11 11.87 -6.18
C PHE A 219 -8.00 12.03 -5.14
N GLU A 220 -6.79 12.33 -5.61
CA GLU A 220 -5.70 12.87 -4.81
C GLU A 220 -5.76 14.40 -4.87
N ALA A 221 -5.52 15.10 -3.76
CA ALA A 221 -5.50 16.56 -3.76
C ALA A 221 -4.27 17.11 -3.03
N ASP A 222 -3.66 18.13 -3.63
CA ASP A 222 -2.74 19.05 -2.99
C ASP A 222 -3.50 20.34 -2.68
N PHE A 223 -3.93 20.48 -1.43
CA PHE A 223 -4.76 21.60 -1.00
C PHE A 223 -4.40 22.09 0.40
N ASN A 224 -3.82 23.27 0.47
CA ASN A 224 -3.50 23.93 1.73
C ASN A 224 -4.14 25.34 1.79
N PRO A 225 -5.25 25.50 2.52
CA PRO A 225 -5.93 26.81 2.69
C PRO A 225 -5.27 27.72 3.72
N GLY A 226 -4.15 27.30 4.30
CA GLY A 226 -3.39 28.02 5.31
C GLY A 226 -3.48 27.40 6.70
N ASP A 227 -2.37 27.53 7.45
CA ASP A 227 -2.19 26.86 8.75
C ASP A 227 -3.30 27.16 9.77
N ASP A 228 -3.78 28.41 9.82
CA ASP A 228 -4.83 28.79 10.79
C ASP A 228 -6.16 28.09 10.47
N LYS A 229 -6.54 28.02 9.21
CA LYS A 229 -7.74 27.31 8.78
C LYS A 229 -7.64 25.81 9.00
N LEU A 230 -6.46 25.23 8.76
CA LEU A 230 -6.22 23.80 9.00
C LEU A 230 -6.25 23.46 10.50
N ARG A 231 -5.70 24.32 11.37
CA ARG A 231 -5.82 24.12 12.82
C ARG A 231 -7.27 24.25 13.29
N HIS A 232 -8.00 25.23 12.76
CA HIS A 232 -9.42 25.37 13.07
C HIS A 232 -10.24 24.15 12.60
N LEU A 233 -9.91 23.62 11.40
CA LEU A 233 -10.51 22.39 10.89
C LEU A 233 -10.20 21.19 11.79
N LEU A 234 -8.97 21.05 12.27
CA LEU A 234 -8.58 19.97 13.16
C LEU A 234 -9.29 20.05 14.52
N GLU A 235 -9.52 21.26 15.04
CA GLU A 235 -10.18 21.48 16.33
C GLU A 235 -11.72 21.34 16.25
N ASN A 236 -12.35 21.79 15.15
CA ASN A 236 -13.80 21.92 15.03
C ASN A 236 -14.42 21.05 13.94
N GLY A 237 -13.61 20.44 13.07
CA GLY A 237 -14.08 19.59 11.98
C GLY A 237 -14.67 18.28 12.49
N LYS A 238 -15.61 17.74 11.72
CA LYS A 238 -16.35 16.52 12.08
C LYS A 238 -16.08 15.37 11.11
N THR A 239 -15.68 15.66 9.87
CA THR A 239 -15.58 14.67 8.80
C THR A 239 -14.21 14.01 8.78
N VAL A 240 -14.16 12.72 8.52
CA VAL A 240 -12.91 11.94 8.45
C VAL A 240 -11.96 12.55 7.43
N ARG A 241 -12.43 12.84 6.20
CA ARG A 241 -11.58 13.38 5.13
C ARG A 241 -10.99 14.75 5.48
N GLY A 242 -11.81 15.66 6.02
CA GLY A 242 -11.33 16.99 6.42
C GLY A 242 -10.27 16.93 7.53
N LEU A 243 -10.48 16.08 8.53
CA LEU A 243 -9.53 15.87 9.64
C LEU A 243 -8.23 15.23 9.16
N MET A 244 -8.29 14.23 8.27
CA MET A 244 -7.10 13.61 7.66
C MET A 244 -6.32 14.63 6.82
N GLN A 245 -7.02 15.45 6.02
CA GLN A 245 -6.40 16.54 5.26
C GLN A 245 -5.68 17.53 6.18
N ALA A 246 -6.34 17.99 7.24
CA ALA A 246 -5.76 18.94 8.19
C ALA A 246 -4.49 18.39 8.84
N MET A 247 -4.50 17.15 9.33
CA MET A 247 -3.33 16.51 9.94
C MET A 247 -2.17 16.37 8.94
N SER A 248 -2.45 15.91 7.73
CA SER A 248 -1.44 15.73 6.69
C SER A 248 -0.78 17.05 6.29
N GLU A 249 -1.57 18.09 6.03
CA GLU A 249 -1.05 19.39 5.61
C GLU A 249 -0.32 20.12 6.73
N LEU A 250 -0.82 20.07 7.96
CA LEU A 250 -0.15 20.66 9.12
C LEU A 250 1.21 19.97 9.40
N ALA A 251 1.28 18.64 9.26
CA ALA A 251 2.50 17.87 9.43
C ALA A 251 3.57 18.26 8.41
N LYS A 252 3.24 18.41 7.13
CA LYS A 252 4.16 18.82 6.06
C LYS A 252 4.96 20.08 6.41
N THR A 253 4.39 20.99 7.20
CA THR A 253 5.06 22.25 7.57
C THR A 253 6.17 22.06 8.58
N GLY A 254 6.13 21.01 9.40
CA GLY A 254 7.05 20.75 10.51
C GLY A 254 7.02 21.80 11.63
N LYS A 255 6.10 22.78 11.59
CA LYS A 255 6.03 23.88 12.56
C LYS A 255 5.55 23.37 13.93
N ARG A 256 6.25 23.82 15.00
CA ARG A 256 5.91 23.42 16.39
C ARG A 256 4.42 23.57 16.72
N LYS A 257 3.80 24.71 16.39
CA LYS A 257 2.37 24.99 16.68
C LYS A 257 1.44 24.00 15.97
N ASN A 258 1.80 23.60 14.75
CA ASN A 258 1.01 22.67 13.95
C ASN A 258 1.12 21.23 14.48
N LEU A 259 2.35 20.82 14.85
CA LEU A 259 2.57 19.49 15.44
C LEU A 259 1.91 19.37 16.82
N GLN A 260 1.91 20.46 17.61
CA GLN A 260 1.22 20.54 18.88
C GLN A 260 -0.31 20.35 18.68
N ALA A 261 -0.90 20.98 17.67
CA ALA A 261 -2.33 20.82 17.36
C ALA A 261 -2.68 19.36 17.01
N ILE A 262 -1.83 18.65 16.24
CA ILE A 262 -2.02 17.23 15.94
C ILE A 262 -1.91 16.38 17.23
N ARG A 263 -0.94 16.67 18.10
CA ARG A 263 -0.80 16.00 19.39
C ARG A 263 -2.04 16.18 20.27
N ASP A 264 -2.52 17.42 20.39
CA ASP A 264 -3.67 17.76 21.25
C ASP A 264 -4.93 17.08 20.71
N TYR A 265 -5.13 17.06 19.39
CA TYR A 265 -6.18 16.30 18.72
C TYR A 265 -6.10 14.81 19.06
N LEU A 266 -4.93 14.18 18.85
CA LEU A 266 -4.72 12.76 19.13
C LEU A 266 -5.02 12.39 20.57
N SER A 267 -4.71 13.27 21.53
CA SER A 267 -4.96 13.03 22.96
C SER A 267 -6.44 12.98 23.34
N GLN A 268 -7.33 13.50 22.48
CA GLN A 268 -8.78 13.58 22.73
C GLN A 268 -9.61 12.69 21.81
N GLU A 269 -9.05 12.31 20.65
CA GLU A 269 -9.74 11.53 19.62
C GLU A 269 -9.93 10.08 20.07
N LYS A 270 -11.14 9.53 19.85
CA LYS A 270 -11.49 8.15 20.19
C LYS A 270 -11.53 7.22 18.98
N ARG A 271 -11.76 7.76 17.77
CA ARG A 271 -11.83 6.98 16.54
C ARG A 271 -10.44 6.45 16.18
N TRP A 272 -10.26 5.14 16.26
CA TRP A 272 -8.97 4.49 16.07
C TRP A 272 -8.31 4.82 14.72
N GLY A 273 -9.09 4.94 13.63
CA GLY A 273 -8.57 5.27 12.31
C GLY A 273 -7.94 6.68 12.25
N LEU A 274 -8.58 7.69 12.83
CA LEU A 274 -8.03 9.04 12.90
C LEU A 274 -6.80 9.13 13.82
N ARG A 275 -6.76 8.32 14.88
CA ARG A 275 -5.56 8.19 15.73
C ARG A 275 -4.40 7.60 14.94
N ILE A 276 -4.62 6.55 14.15
CA ILE A 276 -3.63 5.98 13.23
C ILE A 276 -3.09 7.07 12.30
N HIS A 277 -3.99 7.85 11.69
CA HIS A 277 -3.58 8.92 10.76
C HIS A 277 -2.75 10.01 11.45
N ALA A 278 -3.10 10.39 12.69
CA ALA A 278 -2.33 11.35 13.49
C ALA A 278 -0.91 10.83 13.80
N TYR A 279 -0.77 9.55 14.20
CA TYR A 279 0.56 8.94 14.40
C TYR A 279 1.38 8.91 13.10
N ARG A 280 0.77 8.54 11.97
CA ARG A 280 1.43 8.57 10.64
C ARG A 280 1.88 9.99 10.29
N SER A 281 1.01 10.98 10.53
CA SER A 281 1.32 12.39 10.25
C SER A 281 2.50 12.88 11.09
N LEU A 282 2.51 12.64 12.39
CA LEU A 282 3.65 12.97 13.27
C LEU A 282 4.90 12.18 12.87
N GLY A 283 4.78 10.89 12.54
CA GLY A 283 5.89 10.03 12.13
C GLY A 283 6.55 10.45 10.83
N SER A 284 5.83 11.13 9.94
CA SER A 284 6.40 11.65 8.69
C SER A 284 7.36 12.83 8.89
N VAL A 285 7.39 13.44 10.09
CA VAL A 285 8.12 14.67 10.36
C VAL A 285 9.46 14.39 11.08
N GLY A 286 10.55 14.75 10.42
CA GLY A 286 11.92 14.53 10.91
C GLY A 286 12.44 15.64 11.84
N ASN A 287 11.76 15.95 12.95
CA ASN A 287 12.24 16.96 13.89
C ASN A 287 11.98 16.62 15.37
N ALA A 288 12.68 17.32 16.26
CA ALA A 288 12.65 17.05 17.70
C ALA A 288 11.26 17.21 18.34
N TYR A 289 10.39 18.07 17.80
CA TYR A 289 9.03 18.26 18.32
C TYR A 289 8.17 17.03 18.04
N ALA A 290 8.21 16.51 16.79
CA ALA A 290 7.50 15.29 16.42
C ALA A 290 8.00 14.10 17.24
N TYR A 291 9.31 13.95 17.41
CA TYR A 291 9.91 12.87 18.22
C TYR A 291 9.43 12.91 19.67
N GLY A 292 9.40 14.10 20.27
CA GLY A 292 8.90 14.30 21.63
C GLY A 292 7.43 13.89 21.76
N HIS A 293 6.57 14.34 20.83
CA HIS A 293 5.15 14.00 20.85
C HIS A 293 4.91 12.50 20.68
N LEU A 294 5.60 11.85 19.73
CA LEU A 294 5.49 10.41 19.54
C LEU A 294 5.97 9.63 20.76
N ALA A 295 7.10 10.05 21.35
CA ALA A 295 7.68 9.39 22.52
C ALA A 295 6.81 9.51 23.77
N ASP A 296 6.13 10.64 23.95
CA ASP A 296 5.19 10.84 25.05
C ASP A 296 3.91 10.01 24.89
N LEU A 297 3.43 9.87 23.66
CA LEU A 297 2.11 9.26 23.38
C LEU A 297 2.17 7.73 23.26
N LEU A 298 3.24 7.16 22.66
CA LEU A 298 3.34 5.71 22.45
C LEU A 298 3.16 4.87 23.73
N PRO A 299 3.78 5.20 24.89
CA PRO A 299 3.57 4.42 26.12
C PRO A 299 2.13 4.44 26.63
N LEU A 300 1.40 5.51 26.34
CA LEU A 300 0.02 5.72 26.78
C LEU A 300 -1.04 5.06 25.85
N GLU A 301 -0.61 4.66 24.65
CA GLU A 301 -1.52 4.06 23.67
C GLU A 301 -1.99 2.67 24.13
N THR A 302 -3.29 2.44 24.12
CA THR A 302 -3.90 1.18 24.59
C THR A 302 -4.72 0.45 23.53
N ASP A 303 -5.12 1.16 22.46
CA ASP A 303 -5.90 0.57 21.40
C ASP A 303 -5.05 -0.41 20.55
N PRO A 304 -5.45 -1.69 20.44
CA PRO A 304 -4.70 -2.70 19.71
C PRO A 304 -4.45 -2.34 18.24
N MET A 305 -5.38 -1.68 17.58
CA MET A 305 -5.25 -1.27 16.16
C MET A 305 -4.28 -0.11 16.01
N VAL A 306 -4.22 0.77 17.00
CA VAL A 306 -3.39 1.98 16.97
C VAL A 306 -1.95 1.70 17.39
N ILE A 307 -1.70 0.77 18.33
CA ILE A 307 -0.35 0.44 18.83
C ILE A 307 0.59 0.04 17.70
N GLU A 308 0.13 -0.76 16.73
CA GLU A 308 0.95 -1.17 15.58
C GLU A 308 1.48 0.05 14.82
N GLU A 309 0.59 0.98 14.49
CA GLU A 309 0.96 2.16 13.70
C GLU A 309 1.74 3.21 14.50
N ALA A 310 1.40 3.39 15.77
CA ALA A 310 2.16 4.23 16.69
C ALA A 310 3.62 3.76 16.83
N ALA A 311 3.81 2.43 16.93
CA ALA A 311 5.14 1.81 16.94
C ALA A 311 5.89 2.06 15.62
N ARG A 312 5.22 1.85 14.47
CA ARG A 312 5.80 2.11 13.13
C ARG A 312 6.19 3.57 12.96
N ALA A 313 5.35 4.51 13.40
CA ALA A 313 5.64 5.94 13.36
C ALA A 313 6.92 6.29 14.15
N CYS A 314 7.11 5.69 15.33
CA CYS A 314 8.35 5.83 16.10
C CYS A 314 9.57 5.19 15.42
N GLY A 315 9.39 4.22 14.53
CA GLY A 315 10.44 3.56 13.77
C GLY A 315 10.88 4.28 12.49
N VAL A 316 10.20 5.36 12.07
CA VAL A 316 10.55 6.09 10.83
C VAL A 316 11.89 6.82 10.97
N HIS A 317 12.16 7.40 12.14
CA HIS A 317 13.37 8.18 12.41
C HIS A 317 14.19 7.54 13.52
N ARG A 318 15.52 7.70 13.44
CA ARG A 318 16.45 7.28 14.48
C ARG A 318 16.59 8.39 15.52
N ASN A 319 16.19 8.08 16.75
CA ASN A 319 16.29 9.04 17.86
C ASN A 319 16.24 8.33 19.21
N GLU A 320 17.12 8.69 20.14
CA GLU A 320 17.21 8.04 21.45
C GLU A 320 15.93 8.21 22.30
N THR A 321 15.22 9.32 22.14
CA THR A 321 13.93 9.53 22.84
C THR A 321 12.88 8.54 22.33
N LEU A 322 12.81 8.31 21.01
CA LEU A 322 11.93 7.32 20.40
C LEU A 322 12.32 5.90 20.82
N ARG A 323 13.62 5.57 20.83
CA ARG A 323 14.12 4.28 21.30
C ARG A 323 13.67 3.98 22.73
N LYS A 324 13.85 4.91 23.64
CA LYS A 324 13.43 4.77 25.05
C LYS A 324 11.94 4.55 25.18
N SER A 325 11.14 5.24 24.39
CA SER A 325 9.68 5.08 24.36
C SER A 325 9.27 3.69 23.86
N ILE A 326 9.89 3.19 22.78
CA ILE A 326 9.67 1.84 22.26
C ILE A 326 10.01 0.80 23.34
N LEU A 327 11.18 0.91 23.99
CA LEU A 327 11.58 0.01 25.07
C LEU A 327 10.64 0.07 26.27
N SER A 328 10.12 1.27 26.60
CA SER A 328 9.11 1.42 27.65
C SER A 328 7.82 0.69 27.30
N LYS A 329 7.34 0.82 26.06
CA LYS A 329 6.12 0.16 25.60
C LYS A 329 6.26 -1.36 25.55
N LEU A 330 7.42 -1.89 25.15
CA LEU A 330 7.72 -3.34 25.14
C LEU A 330 7.65 -4.01 26.52
N LYS A 331 7.69 -3.25 27.62
CA LYS A 331 7.55 -3.77 28.98
C LYS A 331 6.09 -4.00 29.40
N ALA A 332 5.12 -3.55 28.62
CA ALA A 332 3.69 -3.79 28.92
C ALA A 332 3.36 -5.28 28.79
N SER A 333 2.53 -5.80 29.71
CA SER A 333 2.23 -7.25 29.78
C SER A 333 1.29 -7.76 28.68
N ASP A 334 0.40 -6.90 28.16
CA ASP A 334 -0.72 -7.31 27.31
C ASP A 334 -0.65 -6.65 25.92
N LEU A 335 0.51 -6.74 25.27
CA LEU A 335 0.68 -6.22 23.92
C LEU A 335 -0.01 -7.12 22.89
N PRO A 336 -0.77 -6.55 21.95
CA PRO A 336 -1.26 -7.29 20.81
C PRO A 336 -0.09 -7.75 19.94
N TYR A 337 -0.14 -8.98 19.40
CA TYR A 337 0.96 -9.58 18.62
C TYR A 337 1.48 -8.69 17.49
N ARG A 338 0.59 -7.99 16.77
CA ARG A 338 0.98 -7.06 15.70
C ARG A 338 1.68 -5.82 16.26
N GLY A 339 1.21 -5.29 17.38
CA GLY A 339 1.84 -4.17 18.07
C GLY A 339 3.25 -4.54 18.57
N GLU A 340 3.40 -5.72 19.20
CA GLU A 340 4.69 -6.22 19.68
C GLU A 340 5.66 -6.46 18.50
N MET A 341 5.17 -7.03 17.39
CA MET A 341 5.92 -7.17 16.13
C MET A 341 6.43 -5.81 15.63
N ALA A 342 5.56 -4.81 15.54
CA ALA A 342 5.92 -3.48 15.05
C ALA A 342 6.91 -2.74 15.98
N LEU A 343 6.78 -2.92 17.29
CA LEU A 343 7.71 -2.37 18.28
C LEU A 343 9.11 -2.97 18.11
N LEU A 344 9.24 -4.29 17.92
CA LEU A 344 10.53 -4.96 17.72
C LEU A 344 11.20 -4.54 16.41
N GLU A 345 10.43 -4.46 15.32
CA GLU A 345 10.93 -3.94 14.04
C GLU A 345 11.42 -2.49 14.19
N SER A 346 10.63 -1.65 14.86
CA SER A 346 10.94 -0.23 15.07
C SER A 346 12.12 -0.03 16.01
N LEU A 347 12.30 -0.91 16.99
CA LEU A 347 13.49 -0.92 17.87
C LEU A 347 14.75 -1.20 17.04
N GLY A 348 14.75 -2.20 16.18
CA GLY A 348 15.87 -2.50 15.30
C GLY A 348 16.23 -1.32 14.38
N LYS A 349 15.23 -0.59 13.87
CA LYS A 349 15.43 0.63 13.07
C LYS A 349 16.16 1.74 13.83
N GLN A 350 16.19 1.71 15.18
CA GLN A 350 16.99 2.65 15.98
C GLN A 350 18.49 2.35 15.91
N ARG A 351 18.89 1.13 15.47
CA ARG A 351 20.29 0.70 15.25
C ARG A 351 21.19 0.89 16.46
N ASN A 352 20.71 0.52 17.64
CA ASN A 352 21.53 0.51 18.85
C ASN A 352 21.96 -0.95 19.12
N GLU A 353 23.28 -1.17 19.26
CA GLU A 353 23.85 -2.50 19.50
C GLU A 353 23.39 -3.12 20.81
N GLU A 354 23.08 -2.29 21.82
CA GLU A 354 22.54 -2.76 23.10
C GLU A 354 21.21 -3.49 22.98
N ASP A 355 20.47 -3.28 21.88
CA ASP A 355 19.17 -3.90 21.66
C ASP A 355 19.25 -5.28 21.00
N ILE A 356 20.43 -5.68 20.46
CA ILE A 356 20.61 -6.95 19.77
C ILE A 356 20.32 -8.16 20.67
N PRO A 357 20.79 -8.24 21.92
CA PRO A 357 20.45 -9.35 22.81
C PRO A 357 18.95 -9.47 23.05
N LEU A 358 18.24 -8.35 23.19
CA LEU A 358 16.79 -8.34 23.37
C LEU A 358 16.07 -8.88 22.11
N LEU A 359 16.42 -8.36 20.94
CA LEU A 359 15.85 -8.82 19.66
C LEU A 359 16.14 -10.29 19.42
N THR A 360 17.35 -10.78 19.75
CA THR A 360 17.73 -12.19 19.65
C THR A 360 16.90 -13.08 20.59
N ALA A 361 16.62 -12.61 21.81
CA ALA A 361 15.73 -13.33 22.72
C ALA A 361 14.30 -13.46 22.18
N TYR A 362 13.77 -12.37 21.61
CA TYR A 362 12.45 -12.39 20.96
C TYR A 362 12.39 -13.24 19.70
N ALA A 363 13.49 -13.38 18.97
CA ALA A 363 13.61 -14.28 17.81
C ALA A 363 13.46 -15.79 18.16
N LYS A 364 13.51 -16.12 19.46
CA LYS A 364 13.32 -17.49 20.00
C LYS A 364 11.97 -17.68 20.70
N LYS A 365 11.16 -16.59 20.84
CA LYS A 365 9.89 -16.61 21.57
C LYS A 365 8.78 -17.21 20.71
N ASP A 366 8.12 -18.24 21.20
CA ASP A 366 6.93 -18.81 20.56
C ASP A 366 5.69 -17.93 20.81
N GLY A 367 4.76 -17.95 19.86
CA GLY A 367 3.53 -17.18 19.96
C GLY A 367 2.57 -17.50 18.83
N TRP A 368 1.42 -16.82 18.82
CA TRP A 368 0.42 -17.00 17.78
C TRP A 368 1.00 -16.65 16.40
N ARG A 369 0.98 -17.64 15.48
CA ARG A 369 1.57 -17.55 14.14
C ARG A 369 3.03 -17.05 14.11
N ASN A 370 3.70 -17.06 15.23
CA ASN A 370 5.07 -16.55 15.42
C ASN A 370 5.28 -15.10 14.93
N LEU A 371 4.24 -14.25 14.97
CA LEU A 371 4.32 -12.85 14.51
C LEU A 371 5.36 -12.04 15.30
N VAL A 372 5.45 -12.27 16.62
CA VAL A 372 6.43 -11.58 17.47
C VAL A 372 7.85 -11.94 17.06
N ARG A 373 8.10 -13.23 16.79
CA ARG A 373 9.38 -13.71 16.27
C ARG A 373 9.70 -13.09 14.90
N ALA A 374 8.70 -12.99 14.01
CA ALA A 374 8.84 -12.32 12.72
C ALA A 374 9.27 -10.85 12.89
N GLY A 375 8.66 -10.13 13.83
CA GLY A 375 9.07 -8.76 14.18
C GLY A 375 10.52 -8.67 14.66
N ALA A 376 10.95 -9.63 15.47
CA ALA A 376 12.34 -9.68 15.93
C ALA A 376 13.33 -9.92 14.77
N PHE A 377 13.01 -10.78 13.79
CA PHE A 377 13.85 -10.96 12.60
C PHE A 377 13.96 -9.67 11.78
N LEU A 378 12.84 -8.98 11.53
CA LEU A 378 12.83 -7.70 10.84
C LEU A 378 13.64 -6.64 11.61
N GLY A 379 13.51 -6.63 12.94
CA GLY A 379 14.28 -5.74 13.82
C GLY A 379 15.77 -6.03 13.78
N LEU A 380 16.18 -7.30 13.86
CA LEU A 380 17.58 -7.73 13.74
C LEU A 380 18.18 -7.26 12.41
N ALA A 381 17.49 -7.47 11.29
CA ALA A 381 17.96 -6.99 10.00
C ALA A 381 18.03 -5.46 9.91
N ALA A 382 17.03 -4.75 10.44
CA ALA A 382 16.99 -3.29 10.45
C ALA A 382 18.09 -2.65 11.33
N SER A 383 18.61 -3.40 12.30
CA SER A 383 19.70 -2.93 13.20
C SER A 383 21.00 -2.67 12.45
N ARG A 384 21.19 -3.26 11.27
CA ARG A 384 22.43 -3.22 10.48
C ARG A 384 23.66 -3.71 11.24
N ASN A 385 23.49 -4.67 12.13
CA ASN A 385 24.58 -5.34 12.86
C ASN A 385 24.86 -6.70 12.22
N GLU A 386 26.11 -6.97 11.84
CA GLU A 386 26.48 -8.23 11.18
C GLU A 386 26.26 -9.46 12.10
N GLY A 387 26.39 -9.29 13.41
CA GLY A 387 26.09 -10.34 14.39
C GLY A 387 24.61 -10.81 14.35
N ALA A 388 23.71 -10.00 13.83
CA ALA A 388 22.30 -10.39 13.63
C ALA A 388 22.12 -11.51 12.59
N LEU A 389 23.09 -11.71 11.68
CA LEU A 389 23.01 -12.74 10.65
C LEU A 389 22.94 -14.15 11.26
N GLU A 390 23.73 -14.41 12.30
CA GLU A 390 23.73 -15.73 12.96
C GLU A 390 22.35 -16.05 13.54
N ALA A 391 21.70 -15.09 14.20
CA ALA A 391 20.36 -15.27 14.74
C ALA A 391 19.30 -15.49 13.64
N LEU A 392 19.51 -14.90 12.45
CA LEU A 392 18.64 -15.10 11.30
C LEU A 392 18.87 -16.43 10.59
N LEU A 393 20.10 -16.93 10.56
CA LEU A 393 20.43 -18.22 9.98
C LEU A 393 20.11 -19.39 10.93
N ASP A 394 20.16 -19.15 12.24
CA ASP A 394 19.84 -20.14 13.26
C ASP A 394 18.39 -20.63 13.08
N GLY A 395 18.22 -21.96 12.97
CA GLY A 395 16.90 -22.56 12.84
C GLY A 395 16.17 -22.29 11.52
N ILE A 396 16.86 -21.87 10.45
CA ILE A 396 16.22 -21.75 9.12
C ILE A 396 15.68 -23.10 8.65
N ASP A 397 16.34 -24.19 9.05
CA ASP A 397 15.94 -25.58 8.79
C ASP A 397 14.99 -26.14 9.85
N ALA A 398 14.70 -25.38 10.91
CA ALA A 398 13.77 -25.84 11.94
C ALA A 398 12.37 -26.00 11.34
N PRO A 399 11.61 -27.04 11.75
CA PRO A 399 10.24 -27.21 11.29
C PRO A 399 9.41 -26.03 11.83
N VAL A 400 9.08 -25.10 10.94
CA VAL A 400 8.24 -23.94 11.24
C VAL A 400 6.84 -24.24 10.79
N HIS A 401 5.88 -24.13 11.70
CA HIS A 401 4.48 -24.43 11.42
C HIS A 401 3.78 -23.32 10.62
N PHE A 402 4.37 -22.10 10.57
CA PHE A 402 3.74 -20.95 9.95
C PHE A 402 4.63 -20.33 8.87
N TYR A 403 4.09 -20.20 7.67
CA TYR A 403 4.80 -19.58 6.54
C TYR A 403 5.15 -18.10 6.78
N ASP A 404 4.35 -17.37 7.57
CA ASP A 404 4.57 -15.95 7.87
C ASP A 404 5.95 -15.69 8.50
N GLU A 405 6.38 -16.55 9.41
CA GLU A 405 7.71 -16.46 10.03
C GLU A 405 8.83 -16.65 9.01
N LYS A 406 8.71 -17.69 8.15
CA LYS A 406 9.71 -17.95 7.11
C LYS A 406 9.79 -16.81 6.11
N VAL A 407 8.64 -16.25 5.69
CA VAL A 407 8.58 -15.10 4.78
C VAL A 407 9.22 -13.87 5.42
N ALA A 408 8.95 -13.60 6.70
CA ALA A 408 9.57 -12.48 7.41
C ALA A 408 11.10 -12.65 7.53
N ARG A 409 11.57 -13.86 7.79
CA ARG A 409 13.01 -14.19 7.85
C ARG A 409 13.68 -14.00 6.48
N LEU A 410 13.05 -14.44 5.39
CA LEU A 410 13.55 -14.22 4.04
C LEU A 410 13.59 -12.72 3.69
N ALA A 411 12.57 -11.97 4.07
CA ALA A 411 12.54 -10.53 3.89
C ALA A 411 13.66 -9.83 4.70
N ALA A 412 13.88 -10.27 5.94
CA ALA A 412 14.96 -9.78 6.78
C ALA A 412 16.33 -10.02 6.12
N LEU A 413 16.64 -11.27 5.73
CA LEU A 413 17.88 -11.62 5.04
C LEU A 413 18.06 -10.81 3.75
N THR A 414 17.02 -10.71 2.93
CA THR A 414 17.06 -9.93 1.68
C THR A 414 17.38 -8.45 1.91
N SER A 415 16.83 -7.85 2.98
CA SER A 415 17.05 -6.44 3.31
C SER A 415 18.49 -6.12 3.76
N MET A 416 19.27 -7.13 4.15
CA MET A 416 20.66 -6.96 4.57
C MET A 416 21.65 -6.84 3.39
N LYS A 417 21.22 -7.13 2.17
CA LYS A 417 22.06 -7.18 0.96
C LYS A 417 22.92 -5.92 0.70
N ASP A 418 22.39 -4.75 1.02
CA ASP A 418 23.02 -3.47 0.64
C ASP A 418 24.15 -3.04 1.60
N TRP A 419 24.31 -3.73 2.73
CA TRP A 419 25.27 -3.35 3.76
C TRP A 419 26.07 -4.50 4.34
N MET A 420 25.75 -5.74 3.97
CA MET A 420 26.44 -6.93 4.47
C MET A 420 27.77 -7.17 3.74
N ALA A 421 28.79 -7.61 4.48
CA ALA A 421 30.07 -7.95 3.88
C ALA A 421 29.94 -9.10 2.85
N PRO A 422 30.74 -9.10 1.73
CA PRO A 422 30.58 -10.06 0.64
C PRO A 422 30.65 -11.54 1.04
N HIS A 423 31.49 -11.88 2.01
CA HIS A 423 31.61 -13.27 2.48
C HIS A 423 30.36 -13.73 3.26
N LEU A 424 29.66 -12.81 3.93
CA LEU A 424 28.40 -13.07 4.62
C LEU A 424 27.22 -13.10 3.64
N GLN A 425 27.25 -12.31 2.57
CA GLN A 425 26.25 -12.36 1.50
C GLN A 425 26.14 -13.74 0.90
N LYS A 426 27.27 -14.45 0.70
CA LYS A 426 27.25 -15.81 0.19
C LYS A 426 26.44 -16.77 1.08
N ARG A 427 26.56 -16.64 2.40
CA ARG A 427 25.78 -17.43 3.37
C ARG A 427 24.29 -17.10 3.28
N MET A 428 23.95 -15.82 3.10
CA MET A 428 22.57 -15.39 2.91
C MET A 428 21.98 -15.98 1.62
N THR A 429 22.70 -15.89 0.52
CA THR A 429 22.28 -16.48 -0.77
C THR A 429 22.03 -17.97 -0.62
N GLN A 430 22.93 -18.72 0.02
CA GLN A 430 22.77 -20.16 0.26
C GLN A 430 21.50 -20.49 1.06
N ALA A 431 21.24 -19.73 2.13
CA ALA A 431 20.04 -19.91 2.96
C ALA A 431 18.74 -19.62 2.19
N ILE A 432 18.75 -18.59 1.33
CA ILE A 432 17.59 -18.25 0.51
C ILE A 432 17.41 -19.27 -0.63
N CYS A 433 18.52 -19.80 -1.21
CA CYS A 433 18.45 -20.90 -2.18
C CYS A 433 17.78 -22.15 -1.55
N ALA A 434 18.15 -22.54 -0.34
CA ALA A 434 17.51 -23.65 0.35
C ALA A 434 15.99 -23.43 0.53
N ALA A 435 15.56 -22.21 0.80
CA ALA A 435 14.15 -21.88 0.95
C ALA A 435 13.33 -21.98 -0.36
N THR A 436 13.95 -22.10 -1.53
CA THR A 436 13.23 -22.41 -2.78
C THR A 436 12.69 -23.84 -2.81
N GLU A 437 13.19 -24.72 -1.95
CA GLU A 437 12.74 -26.11 -1.79
C GLU A 437 11.65 -26.27 -0.70
N ASP A 438 11.25 -25.18 -0.05
CA ASP A 438 10.19 -25.23 0.98
C ASP A 438 8.87 -25.74 0.39
N PRO A 439 8.10 -26.59 1.12
CA PRO A 439 6.81 -27.07 0.64
C PRO A 439 5.75 -25.97 0.48
N SER A 440 5.95 -24.81 1.12
CA SER A 440 5.01 -23.68 1.09
C SER A 440 5.25 -22.78 -0.12
N TYR A 441 4.26 -22.69 -1.02
CA TYR A 441 4.30 -21.81 -2.19
C TYR A 441 4.65 -20.34 -1.83
N PRO A 442 4.04 -19.69 -0.81
CA PRO A 442 4.44 -18.35 -0.41
C PRO A 442 5.92 -18.22 -0.05
N VAL A 443 6.52 -19.24 0.59
CA VAL A 443 7.93 -19.25 0.94
C VAL A 443 8.80 -19.34 -0.31
N GLN A 444 8.47 -20.25 -1.24
CA GLN A 444 9.18 -20.41 -2.52
C GLN A 444 9.20 -19.11 -3.32
N ILE A 445 8.05 -18.43 -3.46
CA ILE A 445 7.96 -17.19 -4.21
C ILE A 445 8.71 -16.03 -3.55
N ASN A 446 8.69 -15.94 -2.22
CA ASN A 446 9.47 -14.93 -1.51
C ASN A 446 10.97 -15.23 -1.56
N ALA A 447 11.38 -16.50 -1.52
CA ALA A 447 12.78 -16.90 -1.77
C ALA A 447 13.23 -16.48 -3.18
N ALA A 448 12.42 -16.74 -4.20
CA ALA A 448 12.72 -16.33 -5.56
C ALA A 448 12.89 -14.81 -5.69
N ARG A 449 11.97 -14.02 -5.13
CA ARG A 449 12.07 -12.55 -5.09
C ARG A 449 13.32 -12.08 -4.32
N GLY A 450 13.66 -12.76 -3.22
CA GLY A 450 14.86 -12.48 -2.44
C GLY A 450 16.14 -12.70 -3.26
N LEU A 451 16.26 -13.82 -3.99
CA LEU A 451 17.40 -14.09 -4.87
C LEU A 451 17.54 -13.03 -5.97
N GLY A 452 16.44 -12.67 -6.62
CA GLY A 452 16.42 -11.59 -7.63
C GLY A 452 16.84 -10.23 -7.07
N ALA A 453 16.48 -9.94 -5.81
CA ALA A 453 16.85 -8.69 -5.14
C ALA A 453 18.32 -8.66 -4.71
N ILE A 454 18.88 -9.79 -4.23
CA ILE A 454 20.30 -9.92 -3.86
C ILE A 454 21.20 -9.86 -5.09
N LYS A 455 20.72 -10.33 -6.25
CA LYS A 455 21.43 -10.29 -7.52
C LYS A 455 22.73 -11.10 -7.53
N ASP A 456 22.79 -12.19 -6.76
CA ASP A 456 23.92 -13.13 -6.74
C ASP A 456 23.68 -14.24 -7.79
N ALA A 457 24.62 -14.41 -8.72
CA ALA A 457 24.54 -15.40 -9.79
C ALA A 457 24.41 -16.85 -9.25
N ALA A 458 24.89 -17.13 -8.05
CA ALA A 458 24.75 -18.41 -7.39
C ALA A 458 23.28 -18.82 -7.14
N GLY A 459 22.34 -17.86 -7.18
CA GLY A 459 20.90 -18.11 -7.05
C GLY A 459 20.22 -18.62 -8.33
N ILE A 460 20.84 -18.47 -9.51
CA ILE A 460 20.22 -18.84 -10.80
C ILE A 460 19.83 -20.32 -10.87
N PRO A 461 20.69 -21.30 -10.50
CA PRO A 461 20.32 -22.72 -10.57
C PRO A 461 19.09 -23.05 -9.71
N SER A 462 19.00 -22.48 -8.51
CA SER A 462 17.84 -22.68 -7.61
C SER A 462 16.56 -22.09 -8.20
N LEU A 463 16.63 -20.93 -8.85
CA LEU A 463 15.50 -20.32 -9.56
C LEU A 463 15.03 -21.18 -10.75
N GLN A 464 15.96 -21.74 -11.55
CA GLN A 464 15.64 -22.61 -12.67
C GLN A 464 15.01 -23.93 -12.20
N SER A 465 15.55 -24.53 -11.13
CA SER A 465 14.97 -25.72 -10.47
C SER A 465 13.56 -25.42 -9.97
N LEU A 466 13.37 -24.31 -9.29
CA LEU A 466 12.04 -23.88 -8.82
C LEU A 466 11.07 -23.68 -10.00
N GLN A 467 11.50 -23.02 -11.08
CA GLN A 467 10.66 -22.82 -12.26
C GLN A 467 10.13 -24.12 -12.84
N SER A 468 10.93 -25.19 -12.89
CA SER A 468 10.50 -26.48 -13.43
C SER A 468 9.41 -27.18 -12.60
N ARG A 469 9.26 -26.80 -11.32
CA ARG A 469 8.27 -27.36 -10.39
C ARG A 469 7.01 -26.52 -10.23
N LEU A 470 7.08 -25.25 -10.59
CA LEU A 470 5.95 -24.32 -10.49
C LEU A 470 5.01 -24.43 -11.68
N ALA A 471 3.77 -24.02 -11.49
CA ALA A 471 2.80 -23.89 -12.56
C ALA A 471 3.26 -22.86 -13.61
N VAL A 472 2.92 -23.11 -14.89
CA VAL A 472 3.38 -22.29 -16.03
C VAL A 472 3.09 -20.79 -15.83
N GLN A 473 2.00 -20.45 -15.17
CA GLN A 473 1.61 -19.08 -14.85
C GLN A 473 2.62 -18.33 -13.97
N ASP A 474 3.43 -19.04 -13.17
CA ASP A 474 4.43 -18.45 -12.28
C ASP A 474 5.81 -18.30 -12.95
N HIS A 475 6.01 -18.94 -14.11
CA HIS A 475 7.27 -18.88 -14.85
C HIS A 475 7.72 -17.46 -15.20
N PRO A 476 6.83 -16.50 -15.60
CA PRO A 476 7.24 -15.12 -15.87
C PRO A 476 7.84 -14.42 -14.64
N LEU A 477 7.36 -14.73 -13.43
CA LEU A 477 7.93 -14.19 -12.20
C LEU A 477 9.38 -14.67 -12.04
N ILE A 478 9.63 -15.97 -12.17
CA ILE A 478 10.97 -16.54 -12.01
C ILE A 478 11.90 -16.01 -13.09
N LYS A 479 11.46 -15.98 -14.35
CA LYS A 479 12.26 -15.41 -15.47
C LYS A 479 12.70 -13.97 -15.19
N ARG A 480 11.81 -13.13 -14.64
CA ARG A 480 12.15 -11.74 -14.24
C ARG A 480 13.26 -11.72 -13.19
N GLN A 481 13.23 -12.63 -12.20
CA GLN A 481 14.29 -12.69 -11.18
C GLN A 481 15.63 -13.12 -11.79
N VAL A 482 15.64 -14.11 -12.66
CA VAL A 482 16.84 -14.53 -13.39
C VAL A 482 17.41 -13.39 -14.24
N GLN A 483 16.55 -12.69 -14.98
CA GLN A 483 16.94 -11.52 -15.78
C GLN A 483 17.52 -10.38 -14.92
N ALA A 484 16.92 -10.13 -13.74
CA ALA A 484 17.43 -9.11 -12.80
C ALA A 484 18.83 -9.45 -12.28
N ILE A 485 19.10 -10.73 -12.03
CA ILE A 485 20.45 -11.21 -11.64
C ILE A 485 21.43 -11.04 -12.81
N GLN A 486 21.06 -11.50 -14.01
CA GLN A 486 21.91 -11.42 -15.20
C GLN A 486 22.24 -9.98 -15.61
N ALA A 487 21.28 -9.06 -15.50
CA ALA A 487 21.47 -7.64 -15.80
C ALA A 487 22.41 -6.93 -14.81
N SER A 488 22.63 -7.47 -13.62
CA SER A 488 23.50 -6.88 -12.59
C SER A 488 24.94 -7.42 -12.62
N GLY A 489 25.17 -8.55 -13.29
CA GLY A 489 26.51 -9.10 -13.48
C GLY A 489 27.33 -8.20 -14.40
N ASP A 490 28.57 -7.89 -13.99
CA ASP A 490 29.51 -7.17 -14.83
C ASP A 490 29.68 -8.01 -16.12
N GLY A 491 29.23 -7.46 -17.25
CA GLY A 491 29.04 -8.19 -18.51
C GLY A 491 30.30 -8.86 -19.08
N THR A 492 31.45 -8.69 -18.42
CA THR A 492 32.74 -9.30 -18.72
C THR A 492 32.85 -10.74 -18.21
N GLU A 493 32.43 -11.02 -16.99
CA GLU A 493 32.58 -12.34 -16.39
C GLU A 493 31.48 -13.31 -16.86
N THR A 494 30.27 -12.81 -17.01
CA THR A 494 29.14 -13.59 -17.57
C THR A 494 29.38 -13.95 -19.04
N LYS A 495 29.92 -13.02 -19.86
CA LYS A 495 30.32 -13.30 -21.25
C LYS A 495 31.44 -14.30 -21.32
N LYS A 496 32.40 -14.27 -20.39
CA LYS A 496 33.50 -15.24 -20.32
C LYS A 496 33.01 -16.64 -19.97
N LEU A 497 32.09 -16.75 -19.01
CA LEU A 497 31.46 -18.03 -18.63
C LEU A 497 30.54 -18.56 -19.74
N GLN A 498 29.77 -17.71 -20.41
CA GLN A 498 28.96 -18.12 -21.56
C GLN A 498 29.83 -18.66 -22.70
N LYS A 499 30.94 -17.97 -23.01
CA LYS A 499 31.90 -18.44 -24.03
C LYS A 499 32.55 -19.78 -23.65
N GLN A 500 32.88 -19.97 -22.38
CA GLN A 500 33.43 -21.24 -21.90
C GLN A 500 32.38 -22.37 -21.96
N LEU A 501 31.12 -22.06 -21.73
CA LEU A 501 30.00 -23.03 -21.82
C LEU A 501 29.77 -23.44 -23.30
N GLU A 502 29.78 -22.47 -24.21
CA GLU A 502 29.71 -22.72 -25.67
C GLU A 502 30.86 -23.59 -26.14
N GLU A 503 32.10 -23.27 -25.73
CA GLU A 503 33.31 -24.07 -26.08
C GLU A 503 33.26 -25.49 -25.51
N LEU A 504 32.66 -25.68 -24.31
CA LEU A 504 32.47 -27.01 -23.72
C LEU A 504 31.36 -27.79 -24.44
N THR A 505 30.28 -27.16 -24.81
CA THR A 505 29.20 -27.78 -25.58
C THR A 505 29.67 -28.26 -26.93
N GLU A 506 30.44 -27.42 -27.67
CA GLU A 506 31.05 -27.82 -28.95
C GLU A 506 32.02 -29.01 -28.81
N LYS A 507 32.79 -29.06 -27.71
CA LYS A 507 33.66 -30.22 -27.40
C LYS A 507 32.86 -31.49 -27.11
N ILE A 508 31.76 -31.38 -26.39
CA ILE A 508 30.86 -32.52 -26.10
C ILE A 508 30.26 -33.04 -27.41
N ASP A 509 29.71 -32.15 -28.25
CA ASP A 509 29.13 -32.54 -29.54
C ASP A 509 30.17 -33.18 -30.46
N GLY A 510 31.43 -32.67 -30.44
CA GLY A 510 32.54 -33.25 -31.17
C GLY A 510 32.96 -34.64 -30.66
N LEU A 511 32.91 -34.84 -29.36
CA LEU A 511 33.19 -36.18 -28.73
C LEU A 511 32.06 -37.16 -29.01
N GLU A 512 30.79 -36.72 -28.95
CA GLU A 512 29.66 -37.59 -29.27
C GLU A 512 29.67 -38.05 -30.73
N LYS A 513 30.03 -37.19 -31.67
CA LYS A 513 30.21 -37.58 -33.08
C LYS A 513 31.34 -38.62 -33.24
N ARG A 514 32.46 -38.41 -32.58
CA ARG A 514 33.57 -39.38 -32.63
C ARG A 514 33.24 -40.73 -32.00
N VAL A 515 32.42 -40.73 -30.92
CA VAL A 515 31.90 -41.97 -30.33
C VAL A 515 30.97 -42.68 -31.31
N GLN A 516 30.07 -41.99 -31.96
CA GLN A 516 29.17 -42.55 -32.98
C GLN A 516 29.96 -43.12 -34.20
N GLU A 517 31.02 -42.42 -34.64
CA GLU A 517 31.88 -42.92 -35.71
C GLU A 517 32.60 -44.24 -35.31
N VAL A 518 33.15 -44.30 -34.09
CA VAL A 518 33.83 -45.51 -33.59
C VAL A 518 32.83 -46.65 -33.35
N GLU A 519 31.57 -46.36 -32.95
CA GLU A 519 30.53 -47.38 -32.81
C GLU A 519 30.00 -47.89 -34.17
N SER A 520 30.04 -47.07 -35.21
CA SER A 520 29.65 -47.47 -36.56
C SER A 520 30.71 -48.27 -37.32
N GLU A 521 31.99 -48.23 -36.88
CA GLU A 521 33.11 -49.01 -37.44
C GLU A 521 33.28 -50.38 -36.76
N LYS A 522 32.49 -50.73 -35.75
CA LYS A 522 32.41 -52.04 -35.11
C LYS A 522 31.21 -52.84 -35.60
#